data_2c50532338a73fb676ab1fcfc4109b0d
#
_entry.id   2c50532338a73fb676ab1fcfc4109b0d
#
_cell.length_a   1.000
_cell.length_b   1.000
_cell.length_c   1.000
_cell.angle_alpha   90.00
_cell.angle_beta   90.00
_cell.angle_gamma   90.00
#
_symmetry.space_group_name_H-M   'P 1'
#
loop_
_entity.id
_entity.type
_entity.pdbx_description
1 polymer ?
#
loop_
_entity_poly.entity_id
_entity_poly.type
_entity_poly.pdbx_seq_one_letter_code
_entity_poly.pdbx_strand_id
1 'polypeptide(L)'
;DKIIFEFRDKLIALVELGKCLEDGSNVIVSHMDSPRLDVIQGNPIVEEEDGIFVKTVPYGGIINQLYLDRPLVLVGRVYNDDGELIQINTKEQGYFFNVTSLLPHLRGRQEVKDLTYDKLRVRIGNSKEDNIFEIIKEEYGITKENLEFAELSFVPYGNVMDMGFDKDLMMGYAHDDLCCTFANLEAMISSEPSNITKIALFVSYEETGSNQLTGAITQFIDDIYLKLAEGDMLLARECITATKLISADVCAGYDSTYS
;
A
#
# COMPACT_ATOMS: atom_id res chain seq x y z
N ASP A 1 24.12 -14.09 11.63
CA ASP A 1 23.69 -14.10 10.22
C ASP A 1 22.39 -13.32 10.08
N LYS A 2 22.25 -12.57 8.98
CA LYS A 2 21.01 -11.86 8.62
C LYS A 2 20.28 -12.66 7.52
N ILE A 3 18.98 -12.89 7.70
CA ILE A 3 18.13 -13.70 6.83
C ILE A 3 16.94 -12.85 6.40
N ILE A 4 16.53 -12.98 5.14
CA ILE A 4 15.33 -12.33 4.61
C ILE A 4 14.31 -13.43 4.31
N PHE A 5 13.11 -13.27 4.85
CA PHE A 5 11.94 -14.05 4.48
C PHE A 5 10.98 -13.13 3.73
N GLU A 6 10.45 -13.63 2.64
CA GLU A 6 9.50 -12.92 1.80
C GLU A 6 8.30 -13.81 1.50
N PHE A 7 7.11 -13.23 1.46
CA PHE A 7 5.89 -13.92 1.15
C PHE A 7 5.00 -13.09 0.22
N ARG A 8 4.84 -13.59 -1.01
CA ARG A 8 3.96 -13.03 -2.05
C ARG A 8 4.23 -11.57 -2.41
N ASP A 9 5.47 -11.11 -2.29
CA ASP A 9 5.90 -9.72 -2.54
C ASP A 9 5.14 -8.67 -1.71
N LYS A 10 4.52 -9.05 -0.61
CA LYS A 10 3.66 -8.17 0.22
C LYS A 10 3.91 -8.30 1.72
N LEU A 11 4.75 -9.24 2.13
CA LEU A 11 5.14 -9.41 3.51
C LEU A 11 6.62 -9.79 3.55
N ILE A 12 7.39 -9.06 4.36
CA ILE A 12 8.84 -9.23 4.47
C ILE A 12 9.20 -9.34 5.95
N ALA A 13 10.11 -10.24 6.29
CA ALA A 13 10.75 -10.26 7.59
C ALA A 13 12.28 -10.26 7.42
N LEU A 14 12.92 -9.33 8.10
CA LEU A 14 14.36 -9.31 8.26
C LEU A 14 14.70 -9.90 9.63
N VAL A 15 15.52 -10.94 9.64
CA VAL A 15 15.89 -11.65 10.85
C VAL A 15 17.41 -11.56 11.08
N GLU A 16 17.81 -11.17 12.27
CA GLU A 16 19.19 -11.30 12.75
C GLU A 16 19.21 -12.29 13.90
N LEU A 17 19.88 -13.44 13.69
CA LEU A 17 19.91 -14.51 14.67
C LEU A 17 20.72 -14.15 15.90
N GLY A 18 20.14 -14.39 17.07
CA GLY A 18 20.81 -14.42 18.34
C GLY A 18 21.61 -15.71 18.57
N LYS A 19 22.02 -15.95 19.81
CA LYS A 19 22.79 -17.16 20.19
C LYS A 19 21.91 -18.36 20.47
N CYS A 20 20.71 -18.14 20.99
CA CYS A 20 19.80 -19.19 21.41
C CYS A 20 18.37 -18.81 21.04
N LEU A 21 17.66 -19.67 20.33
CA LEU A 21 16.27 -19.45 19.94
C LEU A 21 15.31 -19.54 21.14
N GLU A 22 15.61 -20.36 22.12
CA GLU A 22 14.81 -20.56 23.35
C GLU A 22 14.65 -19.27 24.15
N ASP A 23 15.61 -18.32 24.02
CA ASP A 23 15.55 -17.00 24.67
C ASP A 23 14.48 -16.07 24.04
N GLY A 24 13.81 -16.52 22.97
CA GLY A 24 12.85 -15.74 22.20
C GLY A 24 13.48 -14.73 21.26
N SER A 25 12.69 -13.78 20.85
CA SER A 25 13.13 -12.69 19.96
C SER A 25 12.55 -11.33 20.34
N ASN A 26 13.16 -10.27 19.85
CA ASN A 26 12.60 -8.93 19.85
C ASN A 26 12.06 -8.65 18.43
N VAL A 27 10.75 -8.46 18.32
CA VAL A 27 10.06 -8.22 17.06
C VAL A 27 9.52 -6.80 17.03
N ILE A 28 9.74 -6.10 15.93
CA ILE A 28 9.03 -4.85 15.60
C ILE A 28 8.22 -5.12 14.35
N VAL A 29 6.91 -4.84 14.43
CA VAL A 29 5.98 -4.94 13.29
C VAL A 29 5.59 -3.53 12.86
N SER A 30 5.57 -3.28 11.55
CA SER A 30 5.05 -2.07 10.92
C SER A 30 4.36 -2.44 9.62
N HIS A 31 3.45 -1.59 9.12
CA HIS A 31 2.77 -1.89 7.86
C HIS A 31 3.24 -1.03 6.69
N MET A 32 3.13 -1.58 5.48
CA MET A 32 3.63 -0.96 4.26
C MET A 32 2.52 -0.41 3.37
N ASP A 33 1.27 -0.78 3.64
CA ASP A 33 0.11 -0.34 2.87
C ASP A 33 -0.39 1.02 3.37
N SER A 34 -1.08 1.74 2.49
CA SER A 34 -1.66 3.06 2.79
C SER A 34 -2.99 3.20 2.05
N PRO A 35 -3.91 4.04 2.53
CA PRO A 35 -5.22 4.25 1.93
C PRO A 35 -5.12 4.75 0.49
N ARG A 36 -5.93 4.18 -0.41
CA ARG A 36 -5.87 4.45 -1.85
C ARG A 36 -7.17 4.09 -2.57
N LEU A 37 -7.21 4.26 -3.89
CA LEU A 37 -8.29 3.77 -4.74
C LEU A 37 -7.81 2.53 -5.51
N ASP A 38 -8.26 1.35 -5.11
CA ASP A 38 -7.96 0.11 -5.84
C ASP A 38 -8.85 -0.02 -7.08
N VAL A 39 -8.26 -0.48 -8.18
CA VAL A 39 -8.99 -0.78 -9.42
C VAL A 39 -9.85 -2.03 -9.21
N ILE A 40 -11.13 -1.94 -9.56
CA ILE A 40 -12.05 -3.08 -9.47
C ILE A 40 -11.66 -4.14 -10.49
N GLN A 41 -11.54 -5.40 -10.06
CA GLN A 41 -11.29 -6.52 -10.94
C GLN A 41 -12.54 -6.95 -11.72
N GLY A 42 -12.35 -7.62 -12.85
CA GLY A 42 -13.37 -8.24 -13.68
C GLY A 42 -13.93 -7.34 -14.77
N ASN A 43 -14.24 -6.09 -14.52
CA ASN A 43 -14.67 -5.13 -15.55
C ASN A 43 -14.40 -3.70 -15.08
N PRO A 44 -13.13 -3.29 -15.03
CA PRO A 44 -12.75 -1.99 -14.50
C PRO A 44 -13.08 -0.83 -15.44
N ILE A 45 -13.11 -1.04 -16.74
CA ILE A 45 -13.18 0.01 -17.75
C ILE A 45 -14.64 0.40 -18.06
N VAL A 46 -14.90 1.70 -18.11
CA VAL A 46 -16.17 2.29 -18.55
C VAL A 46 -15.88 3.26 -19.69
N GLU A 47 -16.43 2.99 -20.85
CA GLU A 47 -16.34 3.84 -22.03
C GLU A 47 -17.68 4.58 -22.20
N GLU A 48 -17.65 5.89 -22.06
CA GLU A 48 -18.82 6.77 -22.24
C GLU A 48 -18.54 7.79 -23.35
N GLU A 49 -19.56 8.52 -23.78
CA GLU A 49 -19.40 9.52 -24.86
C GLU A 49 -18.42 10.63 -24.48
N ASP A 50 -18.37 10.97 -23.18
CA ASP A 50 -17.55 12.04 -22.64
C ASP A 50 -16.20 11.58 -22.10
N GLY A 51 -15.85 10.29 -22.21
CA GLY A 51 -14.53 9.79 -21.78
C GLY A 51 -14.44 8.33 -21.43
N ILE A 52 -13.23 7.93 -21.07
CA ILE A 52 -12.91 6.58 -20.58
C ILE A 52 -12.54 6.67 -19.11
N PHE A 53 -13.14 5.81 -18.30
CA PHE A 53 -12.99 5.81 -16.86
C PHE A 53 -12.60 4.43 -16.35
N VAL A 54 -11.91 4.42 -15.22
CA VAL A 54 -11.63 3.22 -14.44
C VAL A 54 -12.47 3.24 -13.17
N LYS A 55 -13.23 2.18 -12.94
CA LYS A 55 -13.97 1.97 -11.70
C LYS A 55 -13.02 1.63 -10.59
N THR A 56 -13.21 2.24 -9.43
CA THR A 56 -12.38 2.01 -8.25
C THR A 56 -13.20 1.70 -7.01
N VAL A 57 -12.55 1.13 -6.03
CA VAL A 57 -13.06 0.93 -4.68
C VAL A 57 -12.05 1.50 -3.67
N PRO A 58 -12.51 2.19 -2.62
CA PRO A 58 -11.63 2.63 -1.55
C PRO A 58 -10.96 1.45 -0.87
N TYR A 59 -9.66 1.58 -0.67
CA TYR A 59 -8.86 0.73 0.19
C TYR A 59 -8.50 1.50 1.45
N GLY A 60 -8.84 0.97 2.63
CA GLY A 60 -8.64 1.65 3.90
C GLY A 60 -9.60 2.82 4.13
N GLY A 61 -9.32 3.61 5.16
CA GLY A 61 -10.12 4.76 5.56
C GLY A 61 -9.80 6.02 4.76
N ILE A 62 -10.47 6.26 3.64
CA ILE A 62 -10.27 7.49 2.85
C ILE A 62 -11.37 8.53 3.10
N ILE A 63 -10.99 9.79 2.95
CA ILE A 63 -11.96 10.90 2.79
C ILE A 63 -12.17 11.10 1.29
N ASN A 64 -13.31 10.67 0.76
CA ASN A 64 -13.61 10.65 -0.67
C ASN A 64 -13.35 12.00 -1.35
N GLN A 65 -13.67 13.10 -0.66
CA GLN A 65 -13.51 14.45 -1.17
C GLN A 65 -12.04 14.83 -1.44
N LEU A 66 -11.10 14.22 -0.74
CA LEU A 66 -9.67 14.48 -0.94
C LEU A 66 -9.12 13.87 -2.23
N TYR A 67 -9.88 13.01 -2.89
CA TYR A 67 -9.50 12.42 -4.18
C TYR A 67 -10.03 13.20 -5.38
N LEU A 68 -10.93 14.18 -5.16
CA LEU A 68 -11.46 15.02 -6.23
C LEU A 68 -10.41 16.03 -6.71
N ASP A 69 -10.32 16.17 -8.03
CA ASP A 69 -9.52 17.21 -8.73
C ASP A 69 -8.04 17.25 -8.34
N ARG A 70 -7.54 16.21 -7.71
CA ARG A 70 -6.10 16.09 -7.41
C ARG A 70 -5.43 15.15 -8.40
N PRO A 71 -4.14 15.37 -8.72
CA PRO A 71 -3.42 14.42 -9.56
C PRO A 71 -3.23 13.09 -8.84
N LEU A 72 -3.50 12.02 -9.57
CA LEU A 72 -3.28 10.64 -9.15
C LEU A 72 -2.31 9.98 -10.14
N VAL A 73 -1.56 8.98 -9.67
CA VAL A 73 -0.77 8.07 -10.50
C VAL A 73 -1.31 6.66 -10.34
N LEU A 74 -1.19 5.86 -11.39
CA LEU A 74 -1.53 4.45 -11.37
C LEU A 74 -0.28 3.64 -11.08
N VAL A 75 -0.36 2.81 -10.04
CA VAL A 75 0.73 1.94 -9.61
C VAL A 75 0.22 0.53 -9.38
N GLY A 76 1.11 -0.44 -9.48
CA GLY A 76 0.82 -1.82 -9.18
C GLY A 76 1.40 -2.79 -10.20
N ARG A 77 0.73 -3.91 -10.43
CA ARG A 77 1.23 -4.99 -11.27
C ARG A 77 0.14 -5.69 -12.07
N VAL A 78 0.51 -6.23 -13.20
CA VAL A 78 -0.38 -6.94 -14.11
C VAL A 78 0.40 -8.03 -14.84
N TYR A 79 -0.23 -9.16 -15.10
CA TYR A 79 0.31 -10.17 -16.01
C TYR A 79 -0.11 -9.85 -17.44
N ASN A 80 0.86 -9.85 -18.37
CA ASN A 80 0.58 -9.75 -19.79
C ASN A 80 0.11 -11.11 -20.38
N ASP A 81 -0.20 -11.14 -21.67
CA ASP A 81 -0.67 -12.35 -22.35
C ASP A 81 0.38 -13.47 -22.41
N ASP A 82 1.66 -13.15 -22.28
CA ASP A 82 2.78 -14.09 -22.22
C ASP A 82 3.02 -14.63 -20.80
N GLY A 83 2.26 -14.17 -19.80
CA GLY A 83 2.38 -14.56 -18.39
C GLY A 83 3.52 -13.85 -17.66
N GLU A 84 4.09 -12.80 -18.22
CA GLU A 84 5.11 -11.99 -17.58
C GLU A 84 4.48 -10.97 -16.63
N LEU A 85 5.08 -10.77 -15.46
CA LEU A 85 4.65 -9.80 -14.47
C LEU A 85 5.20 -8.40 -14.83
N ILE A 86 4.32 -7.50 -15.20
CA ILE A 86 4.64 -6.12 -15.56
C ILE A 86 4.35 -5.21 -14.37
N GLN A 87 5.35 -4.43 -13.96
CA GLN A 87 5.20 -3.38 -12.95
C GLN A 87 4.71 -2.09 -13.62
N ILE A 88 3.68 -1.49 -13.06
CA ILE A 88 3.10 -0.23 -13.54
C ILE A 88 3.43 0.88 -12.54
N ASN A 89 4.00 1.96 -13.04
CA ASN A 89 4.19 3.22 -12.31
C ASN A 89 4.12 4.38 -13.29
N THR A 90 2.94 4.90 -13.51
CA THR A 90 2.69 5.92 -14.54
C THR A 90 3.36 7.27 -14.27
N LYS A 91 3.84 7.50 -13.04
CA LYS A 91 4.64 8.68 -12.69
C LYS A 91 5.91 8.77 -13.54
N GLU A 92 6.56 7.64 -13.81
CA GLU A 92 7.83 7.59 -14.55
C GLU A 92 7.66 7.99 -16.00
N GLN A 93 6.51 7.67 -16.60
CA GLN A 93 6.15 8.05 -17.98
C GLN A 93 5.43 9.40 -18.05
N GLY A 94 5.12 10.02 -16.89
CA GLY A 94 4.46 11.33 -16.86
C GLY A 94 2.94 11.29 -17.07
N TYR A 95 2.28 10.13 -16.90
CA TYR A 95 0.83 10.02 -16.98
C TYR A 95 0.19 10.26 -15.61
N PHE A 96 -0.74 11.21 -15.58
CA PHE A 96 -1.49 11.58 -14.37
C PHE A 96 -2.99 11.52 -14.65
N PHE A 97 -3.74 11.21 -13.61
CA PHE A 97 -5.17 10.98 -13.67
C PHE A 97 -5.87 11.77 -12.57
N ASN A 98 -7.20 11.86 -12.62
CA ASN A 98 -7.98 12.43 -11.54
C ASN A 98 -9.40 11.86 -11.47
N VAL A 99 -10.04 12.07 -10.32
CA VAL A 99 -11.49 11.97 -10.18
C VAL A 99 -12.05 13.38 -10.35
N THR A 100 -12.84 13.59 -11.41
CA THR A 100 -13.35 14.92 -11.74
C THR A 100 -14.48 15.33 -10.79
N SER A 101 -14.49 16.59 -10.37
CA SER A 101 -15.58 17.20 -9.62
C SER A 101 -16.44 18.11 -10.48
N LEU A 102 -17.68 18.32 -10.05
CA LEU A 102 -18.54 19.33 -10.65
C LEU A 102 -18.40 20.63 -9.86
N LEU A 103 -18.28 21.76 -10.58
CA LEU A 103 -18.18 23.09 -9.96
C LEU A 103 -19.39 23.39 -9.06
N PRO A 104 -19.20 24.09 -7.92
CA PRO A 104 -20.27 24.29 -6.94
C PRO A 104 -21.56 24.93 -7.52
N HIS A 105 -21.44 25.87 -8.44
CA HIS A 105 -22.59 26.53 -9.06
C HIS A 105 -23.36 25.65 -10.05
N LEU A 106 -22.75 24.57 -10.53
CA LEU A 106 -23.39 23.57 -11.40
C LEU A 106 -24.00 22.42 -10.60
N ARG A 107 -23.54 22.18 -9.38
CA ARG A 107 -24.09 21.14 -8.47
C ARG A 107 -25.46 21.49 -7.91
N GLY A 108 -25.85 22.75 -7.93
CA GLY A 108 -27.00 23.24 -7.19
C GLY A 108 -26.77 23.14 -5.67
N ARG A 109 -27.80 22.78 -4.91
CA ARG A 109 -27.71 22.58 -3.45
C ARG A 109 -27.27 21.17 -3.04
N GLN A 110 -26.87 20.31 -3.98
CA GLN A 110 -26.33 18.99 -3.62
C GLN A 110 -25.02 19.16 -2.87
N GLU A 111 -25.02 18.76 -1.61
CA GLU A 111 -23.83 18.80 -0.77
C GLU A 111 -22.81 17.76 -1.23
N VAL A 112 -21.51 18.06 -0.99
CA VAL A 112 -20.39 17.14 -1.23
C VAL A 112 -20.50 15.86 -0.40
N LYS A 113 -21.39 15.81 0.58
CA LYS A 113 -21.69 14.64 1.42
C LYS A 113 -22.17 13.42 0.63
N ASP A 114 -22.72 13.63 -0.57
CA ASP A 114 -23.28 12.55 -1.39
C ASP A 114 -22.27 11.93 -2.39
N LEU A 115 -20.97 12.09 -2.14
CA LEU A 115 -19.95 11.43 -2.94
C LEU A 115 -19.85 9.94 -2.55
N THR A 116 -20.67 9.16 -3.21
CA THR A 116 -20.70 7.69 -3.05
C THR A 116 -19.54 7.04 -3.79
N TYR A 117 -19.18 5.81 -3.42
CA TYR A 117 -18.02 5.10 -3.97
C TYR A 117 -18.11 4.88 -5.49
N ASP A 118 -19.31 4.69 -6.03
CA ASP A 118 -19.57 4.55 -7.48
C ASP A 118 -19.19 5.80 -8.29
N LYS A 119 -19.05 6.96 -7.62
CA LYS A 119 -18.60 8.21 -8.23
C LYS A 119 -17.10 8.42 -8.17
N LEU A 120 -16.36 7.56 -7.45
CA LEU A 120 -14.90 7.58 -7.39
C LEU A 120 -14.28 6.85 -8.59
N ARG A 121 -14.78 7.11 -9.78
CA ARG A 121 -14.19 6.59 -11.01
C ARG A 121 -13.14 7.56 -11.54
N VAL A 122 -11.98 7.02 -11.88
CA VAL A 122 -10.84 7.81 -12.34
C VAL A 122 -10.91 7.96 -13.85
N ARG A 123 -10.82 9.18 -14.35
CA ARG A 123 -10.75 9.47 -15.78
C ARG A 123 -9.36 9.15 -16.31
N ILE A 124 -9.29 8.31 -17.33
CA ILE A 124 -8.06 7.93 -18.03
C ILE A 124 -8.01 8.39 -19.48
N GLY A 125 -9.11 8.84 -20.03
CA GLY A 125 -9.21 9.40 -21.38
C GLY A 125 -10.38 10.34 -21.55
N ASN A 126 -10.31 11.17 -22.58
CA ASN A 126 -11.29 12.23 -22.82
C ASN A 126 -12.34 11.85 -23.85
N SER A 127 -12.09 10.83 -24.65
CA SER A 127 -13.01 10.31 -25.66
C SER A 127 -12.90 8.79 -25.77
N LYS A 128 -14.00 8.10 -26.06
CA LYS A 128 -13.98 6.68 -26.41
C LYS A 128 -13.26 6.38 -27.73
N GLU A 129 -13.02 7.41 -28.55
CA GLU A 129 -12.28 7.31 -29.81
C GLU A 129 -10.76 7.43 -29.60
N ASP A 130 -10.31 7.77 -28.36
CA ASP A 130 -8.90 7.86 -28.04
C ASP A 130 -8.25 6.47 -28.05
N ASN A 131 -7.10 6.36 -28.66
CA ASN A 131 -6.31 5.12 -28.74
C ASN A 131 -5.58 4.79 -27.43
N ILE A 132 -6.25 4.96 -26.28
CA ILE A 132 -5.64 4.80 -24.97
C ILE A 132 -5.08 3.38 -24.77
N PHE A 133 -5.84 2.38 -25.20
CA PHE A 133 -5.39 0.99 -25.04
C PHE A 133 -4.24 0.62 -25.97
N GLU A 134 -4.07 1.31 -27.10
CA GLU A 134 -2.89 1.19 -27.94
C GLU A 134 -1.67 1.82 -27.24
N ILE A 135 -1.83 3.00 -26.62
CA ILE A 135 -0.76 3.63 -25.82
C ILE A 135 -0.36 2.72 -24.66
N ILE A 136 -1.32 2.18 -23.92
CA ILE A 136 -1.05 1.25 -22.81
C ILE A 136 -0.30 0.01 -23.30
N LYS A 137 -0.66 -0.50 -24.48
CA LYS A 137 0.00 -1.65 -25.07
C LYS A 137 1.42 -1.32 -25.54
N GLU A 138 1.63 -0.16 -26.12
CA GLU A 138 2.96 0.29 -26.57
C GLU A 138 3.90 0.55 -25.39
N GLU A 139 3.40 1.20 -24.31
CA GLU A 139 4.21 1.58 -23.16
C GLU A 139 4.48 0.41 -22.20
N TYR A 140 3.51 -0.47 -21.99
CA TYR A 140 3.56 -1.50 -20.95
C TYR A 140 3.46 -2.94 -21.48
N GLY A 141 3.15 -3.14 -22.76
CA GLY A 141 2.96 -4.48 -23.32
C GLY A 141 1.73 -5.21 -22.80
N ILE A 142 0.71 -4.49 -22.30
CA ILE A 142 -0.53 -5.06 -21.75
C ILE A 142 -1.75 -4.64 -22.56
N THR A 143 -2.77 -5.48 -22.54
CA THR A 143 -4.04 -5.25 -23.23
C THR A 143 -5.12 -4.75 -22.25
N LYS A 144 -6.26 -4.34 -22.79
CA LYS A 144 -7.44 -3.97 -21.98
C LYS A 144 -7.92 -5.15 -21.12
N GLU A 145 -7.86 -6.35 -21.65
CA GLU A 145 -8.25 -7.59 -20.98
C GLU A 145 -7.33 -7.92 -19.81
N ASN A 146 -6.03 -7.63 -19.92
CA ASN A 146 -5.11 -7.82 -18.81
C ASN A 146 -5.45 -6.95 -17.58
N LEU A 147 -6.07 -5.78 -17.80
CA LEU A 147 -6.50 -4.90 -16.71
C LEU A 147 -7.61 -5.50 -15.84
N GLU A 148 -8.37 -6.47 -16.35
CA GLU A 148 -9.45 -7.10 -15.61
C GLU A 148 -8.96 -7.93 -14.40
N PHE A 149 -7.73 -8.39 -14.46
CA PHE A 149 -7.11 -9.25 -13.44
C PHE A 149 -5.91 -8.59 -12.76
N ALA A 150 -5.71 -7.29 -13.02
CA ALA A 150 -4.57 -6.55 -12.51
C ALA A 150 -4.73 -6.18 -11.04
N GLU A 151 -3.63 -6.11 -10.33
CA GLU A 151 -3.53 -5.49 -9.00
C GLU A 151 -3.02 -4.05 -9.18
N LEU A 152 -3.92 -3.13 -9.45
CA LEU A 152 -3.60 -1.74 -9.73
C LEU A 152 -4.34 -0.81 -8.76
N SER A 153 -3.70 0.30 -8.44
CA SER A 153 -4.24 1.31 -7.53
C SER A 153 -3.91 2.72 -8.02
N PHE A 154 -4.86 3.63 -7.85
CA PHE A 154 -4.60 5.05 -8.02
C PHE A 154 -4.21 5.65 -6.66
N VAL A 155 -3.02 6.23 -6.61
CA VAL A 155 -2.50 6.87 -5.40
C VAL A 155 -2.28 8.36 -5.63
N PRO A 156 -2.40 9.20 -4.59
CA PRO A 156 -2.13 10.61 -4.68
C PRO A 156 -0.72 10.91 -5.17
N TYR A 157 -0.62 11.73 -6.21
CA TYR A 157 0.66 12.25 -6.66
C TYR A 157 1.08 13.45 -5.83
N GLY A 158 2.33 13.49 -5.42
CA GLY A 158 2.95 14.60 -4.72
C GLY A 158 4.28 14.19 -4.13
N ASN A 159 5.13 15.20 -3.89
CA ASN A 159 6.34 15.02 -3.10
C ASN A 159 6.04 15.34 -1.63
N VAL A 160 6.84 14.81 -0.73
CA VAL A 160 6.86 15.28 0.65
C VAL A 160 7.31 16.75 0.65
N MET A 161 6.62 17.60 1.37
CA MET A 161 6.83 19.03 1.41
C MET A 161 6.90 19.51 2.86
N ASP A 162 7.79 20.48 3.11
CA ASP A 162 7.80 21.23 4.36
C ASP A 162 6.53 22.08 4.47
N MET A 163 5.94 22.11 5.65
CA MET A 163 4.72 22.86 5.92
C MET A 163 4.99 23.99 6.91
N GLY A 164 4.38 25.15 6.65
CA GLY A 164 4.53 26.36 7.45
C GLY A 164 5.76 27.19 7.06
N PHE A 165 5.84 28.40 7.60
CA PHE A 165 7.00 29.27 7.39
C PHE A 165 8.23 28.82 8.17
N ASP A 166 8.03 28.14 9.28
CA ASP A 166 9.05 27.54 10.15
C ASP A 166 9.56 26.20 9.62
N LYS A 167 8.80 25.54 8.74
CA LYS A 167 9.12 24.22 8.17
C LYS A 167 9.27 23.11 9.19
N ASP A 168 8.59 23.23 10.33
CA ASP A 168 8.68 22.26 11.43
C ASP A 168 7.82 21.02 11.22
N LEU A 169 6.94 21.04 10.21
CA LEU A 169 6.09 19.92 9.84
C LEU A 169 6.35 19.50 8.39
N MET A 170 6.13 18.24 8.11
CA MET A 170 6.16 17.68 6.76
C MET A 170 4.78 17.17 6.35
N MET A 171 4.41 17.44 5.11
CA MET A 171 3.17 16.97 4.50
C MET A 171 3.47 16.03 3.35
N GLY A 172 2.87 14.84 3.34
CA GLY A 172 3.03 13.86 2.28
C GLY A 172 2.01 12.75 2.37
N TYR A 173 1.88 11.98 1.32
CA TYR A 173 1.09 10.75 1.28
C TYR A 173 1.88 9.61 1.93
N ALA A 174 1.16 8.67 2.56
CA ALA A 174 1.72 7.44 3.12
C ALA A 174 2.66 7.63 4.34
N HIS A 175 2.51 8.70 5.12
CA HIS A 175 3.20 8.79 6.41
C HIS A 175 2.75 7.65 7.34
N ASP A 176 1.48 7.30 7.28
CA ASP A 176 0.89 6.11 7.85
C ASP A 176 1.06 4.95 6.86
N ASP A 177 1.89 3.91 7.11
CA ASP A 177 2.82 3.80 8.27
C ASP A 177 4.28 3.71 7.76
N LEU A 178 4.58 4.30 6.59
CA LEU A 178 5.95 4.26 6.04
C LEU A 178 6.98 4.95 6.96
N CYS A 179 6.53 5.84 7.85
CA CYS A 179 7.44 6.45 8.85
C CYS A 179 7.96 5.40 9.82
N CYS A 180 7.09 4.57 10.39
CA CYS A 180 7.50 3.51 11.30
C CYS A 180 8.17 2.37 10.54
N THR A 181 7.70 2.05 9.33
CA THR A 181 8.34 1.07 8.45
C THR A 181 9.81 1.44 8.15
N PHE A 182 10.06 2.71 7.81
CA PHE A 182 11.42 3.19 7.59
C PHE A 182 12.26 3.12 8.88
N ALA A 183 11.70 3.58 10.01
CA ALA A 183 12.41 3.52 11.30
C ALA A 183 12.74 2.08 11.72
N ASN A 184 11.81 1.14 11.51
CA ASN A 184 12.00 -0.28 11.77
C ASN A 184 13.12 -0.87 10.89
N LEU A 185 13.12 -0.53 9.59
CA LEU A 185 14.16 -0.94 8.65
C LEU A 185 15.55 -0.41 9.06
N GLU A 186 15.64 0.88 9.34
CA GLU A 186 16.90 1.53 9.76
C GLU A 186 17.42 0.95 11.07
N ALA A 187 16.54 0.70 12.04
CA ALA A 187 16.90 0.05 13.29
C ALA A 187 17.50 -1.36 13.06
N MET A 188 16.92 -2.13 12.12
CA MET A 188 17.42 -3.46 11.80
C MET A 188 18.75 -3.42 11.05
N ILE A 189 18.95 -2.45 10.14
CA ILE A 189 20.19 -2.29 9.38
C ILE A 189 21.35 -1.84 10.29
N SER A 190 21.09 -0.86 11.15
CA SER A 190 22.09 -0.21 11.99
C SER A 190 22.35 -0.92 13.32
N SER A 191 21.52 -1.91 13.69
CA SER A 191 21.66 -2.59 14.97
C SER A 191 22.92 -3.46 15.05
N GLU A 192 23.60 -3.40 16.19
CA GLU A 192 24.74 -4.28 16.49
C GLU A 192 24.27 -5.71 16.79
N PRO A 193 25.10 -6.74 16.52
CA PRO A 193 24.79 -8.11 16.86
C PRO A 193 24.40 -8.30 18.34
N SER A 194 23.38 -9.11 18.58
CA SER A 194 22.80 -9.33 19.91
C SER A 194 22.79 -10.82 20.25
N ASN A 195 22.68 -11.13 21.55
CA ASN A 195 22.43 -12.51 21.98
C ASN A 195 20.98 -12.94 21.71
N ILE A 196 20.05 -11.99 21.64
CA ILE A 196 18.64 -12.24 21.37
C ILE A 196 18.38 -12.04 19.87
N THR A 197 17.63 -12.94 19.26
CA THR A 197 17.17 -12.82 17.88
C THR A 197 16.33 -11.55 17.70
N LYS A 198 16.54 -10.84 16.59
CA LYS A 198 15.79 -9.65 16.22
C LYS A 198 15.03 -9.91 14.94
N ILE A 199 13.81 -9.43 14.87
CA ILE A 199 12.96 -9.53 13.68
C ILE A 199 12.32 -8.18 13.40
N ALA A 200 12.58 -7.63 12.22
CA ALA A 200 11.79 -6.54 11.66
C ALA A 200 10.77 -7.16 10.70
N LEU A 201 9.48 -7.01 11.02
CA LEU A 201 8.37 -7.56 10.24
C LEU A 201 7.61 -6.43 9.57
N PHE A 202 7.44 -6.53 8.26
CA PHE A 202 6.74 -5.57 7.43
C PHE A 202 5.52 -6.27 6.83
N VAL A 203 4.33 -5.84 7.23
CA VAL A 203 3.05 -6.44 6.83
C VAL A 203 2.28 -5.54 5.87
N SER A 204 1.25 -6.11 5.22
CA SER A 204 0.29 -5.38 4.41
C SER A 204 -1.12 -5.55 4.97
N TYR A 205 -2.10 -4.84 4.39
CA TYR A 205 -3.53 -4.92 4.74
C TYR A 205 -3.87 -4.50 6.18
N GLU A 206 -3.01 -3.71 6.83
CA GLU A 206 -3.36 -3.11 8.12
C GLU A 206 -4.59 -2.22 7.98
N GLU A 207 -4.60 -1.35 6.98
CA GLU A 207 -5.66 -0.37 6.68
C GLU A 207 -7.06 -1.00 6.44
N THR A 208 -7.11 -2.30 6.24
CA THR A 208 -8.34 -3.07 6.05
C THR A 208 -8.58 -4.13 7.14
N GLY A 209 -7.85 -4.03 8.27
CA GLY A 209 -8.03 -4.85 9.46
C GLY A 209 -7.18 -6.10 9.53
N SER A 210 -6.07 -6.18 8.80
CA SER A 210 -5.03 -7.23 8.89
C SER A 210 -5.48 -8.67 8.62
N ASN A 211 -6.71 -8.89 8.16
CA ASN A 211 -7.31 -10.23 8.01
C ASN A 211 -6.94 -10.95 6.70
N GLN A 212 -6.12 -10.33 5.86
CA GLN A 212 -5.69 -10.90 4.59
C GLN A 212 -4.45 -11.79 4.78
N LEU A 213 -4.17 -12.60 3.77
CA LEU A 213 -3.10 -13.60 3.79
C LEU A 213 -1.69 -13.02 4.06
N THR A 214 -1.48 -11.76 3.73
CA THR A 214 -0.22 -11.03 3.96
C THR A 214 -0.35 -9.94 5.03
N GLY A 215 -1.44 -9.96 5.79
CA GLY A 215 -1.65 -9.11 6.98
C GLY A 215 -0.98 -9.67 8.23
N ALA A 216 -1.13 -8.97 9.35
CA ALA A 216 -0.51 -9.36 10.61
C ALA A 216 -1.13 -10.64 11.23
N ILE A 217 -2.38 -11.00 10.88
CA ILE A 217 -3.07 -12.22 11.35
C ILE A 217 -2.77 -13.39 10.42
N THR A 218 -1.54 -13.56 10.02
CA THR A 218 -1.09 -14.67 9.17
C THR A 218 -0.25 -15.66 9.95
N GLN A 219 -0.18 -16.89 9.47
CA GLN A 219 0.72 -17.91 10.01
C GLN A 219 2.18 -17.70 9.61
N PHE A 220 2.49 -16.66 8.86
CA PHE A 220 3.84 -16.42 8.33
C PHE A 220 4.90 -16.26 9.44
N ILE A 221 4.54 -15.63 10.55
CA ILE A 221 5.44 -15.53 11.71
C ILE A 221 5.70 -16.89 12.32
N ASP A 222 4.68 -17.72 12.47
CA ASP A 222 4.83 -19.10 12.96
C ASP A 222 5.73 -19.92 12.02
N ASP A 223 5.56 -19.75 10.70
CA ASP A 223 6.39 -20.41 9.69
C ASP A 223 7.84 -19.95 9.75
N ILE A 224 8.11 -18.68 10.04
CA ILE A 224 9.48 -18.19 10.27
C ILE A 224 10.11 -18.90 11.46
N TYR A 225 9.43 -18.93 12.60
CA TYR A 225 9.97 -19.61 13.79
C TYR A 225 10.17 -21.12 13.57
N LEU A 226 9.25 -21.75 12.87
CA LEU A 226 9.38 -23.17 12.53
C LEU A 226 10.60 -23.43 11.63
N LYS A 227 10.87 -22.55 10.67
CA LYS A 227 12.08 -22.61 9.83
C LYS A 227 13.36 -22.36 10.63
N LEU A 228 13.35 -21.36 11.51
CA LEU A 228 14.49 -21.06 12.37
C LEU A 228 14.80 -22.20 13.36
N ALA A 229 13.77 -22.90 13.82
CA ALA A 229 13.86 -24.09 14.66
C ALA A 229 14.11 -25.40 13.89
N GLU A 230 14.45 -25.33 12.59
CA GLU A 230 14.72 -26.48 11.72
C GLU A 230 13.60 -27.54 11.71
N GLY A 231 12.35 -27.11 11.91
CA GLY A 231 11.18 -27.96 11.94
C GLY A 231 10.79 -28.48 13.33
N ASP A 232 11.52 -28.13 14.37
CA ASP A 232 11.14 -28.46 15.76
C ASP A 232 9.99 -27.55 16.23
N MET A 233 8.77 -28.09 16.24
CA MET A 233 7.57 -27.36 16.65
C MET A 233 7.58 -26.95 18.13
N LEU A 234 8.22 -27.74 18.99
CA LEU A 234 8.28 -27.41 20.42
C LEU A 234 9.19 -26.20 20.64
N LEU A 235 10.39 -26.25 20.09
CA LEU A 235 11.34 -25.14 20.13
C LEU A 235 10.76 -23.87 19.51
N ALA A 236 10.07 -23.96 18.34
CA ALA A 236 9.41 -22.84 17.71
C ALA A 236 8.37 -22.18 18.64
N ARG A 237 7.53 -22.97 19.33
CA ARG A 237 6.54 -22.47 20.28
C ARG A 237 7.16 -21.88 21.54
N GLU A 238 8.22 -22.45 22.06
CA GLU A 238 8.97 -21.89 23.16
C GLU A 238 9.55 -20.52 22.80
N CYS A 239 10.15 -20.41 21.62
CA CYS A 239 10.66 -19.16 21.08
C CYS A 239 9.55 -18.09 20.95
N ILE A 240 8.42 -18.42 20.33
CA ILE A 240 7.26 -17.50 20.21
C ILE A 240 6.79 -17.04 21.58
N THR A 241 6.69 -17.95 22.56
CA THR A 241 6.22 -17.63 23.91
C THR A 241 7.16 -16.68 24.65
N ALA A 242 8.47 -16.80 24.43
CA ALA A 242 9.49 -15.95 25.02
C ALA A 242 9.69 -14.62 24.25
N THR A 243 9.07 -14.46 23.08
CA THR A 243 9.22 -13.31 22.19
C THR A 243 8.54 -12.05 22.77
N LYS A 244 9.20 -10.90 22.59
CA LYS A 244 8.65 -9.57 22.85
C LYS A 244 8.35 -8.89 21.52
N LEU A 245 7.10 -8.41 21.38
CA LEU A 245 6.64 -7.77 20.15
C LEU A 245 6.21 -6.33 20.43
N ILE A 246 6.63 -5.42 19.56
CA ILE A 246 6.15 -4.04 19.47
C ILE A 246 5.46 -3.89 18.12
N SER A 247 4.19 -3.49 18.13
CA SER A 247 3.50 -2.99 16.94
C SER A 247 3.75 -1.50 16.85
N ALA A 248 4.47 -1.10 15.83
CA ALA A 248 4.78 0.29 15.54
C ALA A 248 3.78 0.80 14.50
N ASP A 249 3.16 1.92 14.83
CA ASP A 249 2.19 2.59 13.99
C ASP A 249 2.17 4.08 14.35
N VAL A 250 1.70 4.94 13.45
CA VAL A 250 1.55 6.37 13.75
C VAL A 250 0.36 6.58 14.70
N CYS A 251 0.38 7.68 15.42
CA CYS A 251 -0.73 8.08 16.27
C CYS A 251 -1.19 9.50 15.93
N ALA A 252 -2.44 9.81 16.27
CA ALA A 252 -2.98 11.13 16.11
C ALA A 252 -2.16 12.15 16.92
N GLY A 253 -1.69 13.21 16.27
CA GLY A 253 -1.11 14.38 16.92
C GLY A 253 -2.19 15.22 17.61
N TYR A 254 -1.76 16.27 18.31
CA TYR A 254 -2.64 17.26 18.87
C TYR A 254 -2.90 18.37 17.86
N ASP A 255 -4.18 18.65 17.59
CA ASP A 255 -4.63 19.81 16.83
C ASP A 255 -5.81 20.45 17.56
N SER A 256 -5.66 21.69 17.99
CA SER A 256 -6.69 22.42 18.76
C SER A 256 -8.01 22.62 17.99
N THR A 257 -8.02 22.44 16.67
CA THR A 257 -9.24 22.47 15.85
C THR A 257 -10.17 21.30 16.17
N TYR A 258 -9.61 20.20 16.64
CA TYR A 258 -10.32 18.92 16.89
C TYR A 258 -10.25 18.47 18.36
N SER A 259 -9.87 19.33 19.28
CA SER A 259 -9.75 19.08 20.72
C SER A 259 -11.07 19.15 21.46
#